data_d133a695a7a7344997ea8e2fbd6a5e0e
#
_entry.id   d133a695a7a7344997ea8e2fbd6a5e0e
#
_cell.length_a   1.000
_cell.length_b   1.000
_cell.length_c   1.000
_cell.angle_alpha   90.00
_cell.angle_beta   90.00
_cell.angle_gamma   90.00
#
_symmetry.space_group_name_H-M   'P 1'
#
loop_
_entity.id
_entity.type
_entity.pdbx_description
1 polymer ?
#
loop_
_entity_poly.entity_id
_entity_poly.type
_entity_poly.pdbx_seq_one_letter_code
_entity_poly.pdbx_strand_id
1 'polypeptide(L)'
;VKVIVTGHKGFIGQNMVNALEEGGHTLKCYEWGDVIPDVRGYDWVIHLGAISSTTETNVEKVIEQNYDFSRWLLMQCHTHNVNFQFASSASIYGLGTDFAEDAPVQPMSPYAWSKWLFERFAMKISTDWNIFVQGFRYFNVYGPHEDHKGDQASPYYKFEKQAKETGVIKIFEDSDKYLRDFVPVEKIVDVHQRFWGVSESGVWNIGTGRATSFESVARMIADKHGAKVEYIPMPDSVKKQYQKYTCADLTRLQKHFNIT
;
A
#
# COMPACT_ATOMS: atom_id res chain seq x y z
N VAL A 1 -7.89 -22.06 2.14
CA VAL A 1 -6.98 -21.55 1.09
C VAL A 1 -5.55 -21.64 1.62
N LYS A 2 -4.61 -22.06 0.78
CA LYS A 2 -3.17 -22.10 1.09
C LYS A 2 -2.49 -20.88 0.48
N VAL A 3 -1.87 -20.06 1.29
CA VAL A 3 -1.36 -18.74 0.89
C VAL A 3 0.11 -18.57 1.29
N ILE A 4 0.91 -18.04 0.37
CA ILE A 4 2.23 -17.51 0.70
C ILE A 4 2.10 -15.99 0.85
N VAL A 5 2.60 -15.45 1.97
CA VAL A 5 2.66 -14.00 2.21
C VAL A 5 4.12 -13.57 2.24
N THR A 6 4.52 -12.68 1.35
CA THR A 6 5.86 -12.05 1.41
C THR A 6 5.78 -10.69 2.08
N GLY A 7 6.85 -10.27 2.76
CA GLY A 7 6.84 -9.02 3.51
C GLY A 7 5.98 -9.08 4.78
N HIS A 8 5.85 -10.26 5.36
CA HIS A 8 4.99 -10.56 6.50
C HIS A 8 5.37 -9.81 7.79
N LYS A 9 6.62 -9.36 7.91
CA LYS A 9 7.09 -8.55 9.06
C LYS A 9 6.78 -7.06 8.91
N GLY A 10 6.38 -6.62 7.71
CA GLY A 10 6.00 -5.25 7.46
C GLY A 10 4.62 -4.89 8.02
N PHE A 11 4.28 -3.61 8.02
CA PHE A 11 3.01 -3.09 8.54
C PHE A 11 1.78 -3.82 7.96
N ILE A 12 1.62 -3.80 6.64
CA ILE A 12 0.46 -4.45 5.99
C ILE A 12 0.58 -5.98 6.10
N GLY A 13 1.80 -6.51 6.02
CA GLY A 13 2.06 -7.95 6.11
C GLY A 13 1.63 -8.56 7.43
N GLN A 14 1.90 -7.94 8.57
CA GLN A 14 1.47 -8.40 9.89
C GLN A 14 -0.06 -8.44 10.00
N ASN A 15 -0.74 -7.39 9.55
CA ASN A 15 -2.21 -7.35 9.54
C ASN A 15 -2.80 -8.42 8.60
N MET A 16 -2.19 -8.66 7.44
CA MET A 16 -2.60 -9.70 6.50
C MET A 16 -2.45 -11.09 7.13
N VAL A 17 -1.31 -11.39 7.72
CA VAL A 17 -1.06 -12.69 8.37
C VAL A 17 -2.06 -12.94 9.48
N ASN A 18 -2.26 -11.98 10.39
CA ASN A 18 -3.22 -12.11 11.50
C ASN A 18 -4.63 -12.45 10.99
N ALA A 19 -5.12 -11.71 10.00
CA ALA A 19 -6.46 -11.93 9.45
C ALA A 19 -6.59 -13.28 8.73
N LEU A 20 -5.54 -13.73 8.04
CA LEU A 20 -5.54 -15.02 7.36
C LEU A 20 -5.48 -16.19 8.35
N GLU A 21 -4.73 -16.06 9.45
CA GLU A 21 -4.69 -17.05 10.54
C GLU A 21 -6.04 -17.16 11.25
N GLU A 22 -6.66 -16.02 11.58
CA GLU A 22 -8.00 -15.96 12.15
C GLU A 22 -9.06 -16.57 11.21
N GLY A 23 -8.88 -16.40 9.90
CA GLY A 23 -9.71 -17.03 8.86
C GLY A 23 -9.47 -18.54 8.66
N GLY A 24 -8.54 -19.15 9.40
CA GLY A 24 -8.23 -20.59 9.31
C GLY A 24 -7.53 -21.00 8.01
N HIS A 25 -6.80 -20.09 7.37
CA HIS A 25 -6.02 -20.39 6.17
C HIS A 25 -4.66 -21.02 6.50
N THR A 26 -4.12 -21.80 5.57
CA THR A 26 -2.77 -22.35 5.69
C THR A 26 -1.75 -21.37 5.13
N LEU A 27 -0.81 -20.91 5.97
CA LEU A 27 0.13 -19.87 5.59
C LEU A 27 1.57 -20.36 5.50
N LYS A 28 2.32 -19.77 4.58
CA LYS A 28 3.78 -19.74 4.55
C LYS A 28 4.20 -18.28 4.39
N CYS A 29 5.07 -17.85 5.28
CA CYS A 29 5.58 -16.48 5.28
C CYS A 29 7.00 -16.43 4.74
N TYR A 30 7.34 -15.32 4.07
CA TYR A 30 8.67 -15.03 3.56
C TYR A 30 9.03 -13.56 3.81
N GLU A 31 10.26 -13.33 4.26
CA GLU A 31 10.86 -12.00 4.34
C GLU A 31 12.14 -11.96 3.51
N TRP A 32 12.55 -10.78 3.06
CA TRP A 32 13.77 -10.62 2.30
C TRP A 32 14.98 -11.14 3.08
N GLY A 33 15.75 -12.04 2.47
CA GLY A 33 16.87 -12.72 3.09
C GLY A 33 16.57 -14.09 3.69
N ASP A 34 15.30 -14.47 3.82
CA ASP A 34 14.90 -15.83 4.21
C ASP A 34 15.08 -16.81 3.02
N VAL A 35 15.00 -18.12 3.30
CA VAL A 35 14.92 -19.13 2.25
C VAL A 35 13.63 -18.95 1.47
N ILE A 36 13.73 -18.75 0.16
CA ILE A 36 12.59 -18.53 -0.71
C ILE A 36 11.66 -19.75 -0.68
N PRO A 37 10.36 -19.55 -0.42
CA PRO A 37 9.42 -20.67 -0.34
C PRO A 37 9.15 -21.26 -1.72
N ASP A 38 9.02 -22.57 -1.76
CA ASP A 38 8.48 -23.26 -2.92
C ASP A 38 6.98 -22.91 -3.05
N VAL A 39 6.58 -22.40 -4.20
CA VAL A 39 5.19 -21.96 -4.43
C VAL A 39 4.25 -23.13 -4.77
N ARG A 40 4.78 -24.32 -5.05
CA ARG A 40 3.98 -25.50 -5.46
C ARG A 40 2.97 -25.91 -4.40
N GLY A 41 1.75 -26.12 -4.84
CA GLY A 41 0.65 -26.59 -3.97
C GLY A 41 0.02 -25.51 -3.11
N TYR A 42 0.34 -24.22 -3.37
CA TYR A 42 -0.37 -23.08 -2.83
C TYR A 42 -1.41 -22.57 -3.84
N ASP A 43 -2.46 -21.95 -3.33
CA ASP A 43 -3.53 -21.39 -4.15
C ASP A 43 -3.20 -19.94 -4.58
N TRP A 44 -2.58 -19.19 -3.66
CA TRP A 44 -2.25 -17.78 -3.82
C TRP A 44 -0.87 -17.42 -3.27
N VAL A 45 -0.23 -16.48 -3.94
CA VAL A 45 0.86 -15.67 -3.37
C VAL A 45 0.36 -14.24 -3.20
N ILE A 46 0.43 -13.71 -1.98
CA ILE A 46 0.21 -12.30 -1.66
C ILE A 46 1.57 -11.65 -1.46
N HIS A 47 2.00 -10.89 -2.48
CA HIS A 47 3.32 -10.27 -2.51
C HIS A 47 3.27 -8.82 -2.00
N LEU A 48 3.59 -8.64 -0.70
CA LEU A 48 3.65 -7.34 -0.03
C LEU A 48 5.09 -6.87 0.22
N GLY A 49 6.07 -7.79 0.14
CA GLY A 49 7.47 -7.52 0.38
C GLY A 49 8.05 -6.57 -0.67
N ALA A 50 8.55 -5.43 -0.20
CA ALA A 50 9.23 -4.44 -1.03
C ALA A 50 9.91 -3.39 -0.14
N ILE A 51 10.92 -2.70 -0.67
CA ILE A 51 11.36 -1.42 -0.12
C ILE A 51 10.22 -0.42 -0.35
N SER A 52 9.60 0.06 0.73
CA SER A 52 8.43 0.94 0.68
C SER A 52 8.75 2.42 0.93
N SER A 53 10.00 2.74 1.25
CA SER A 53 10.44 4.11 1.48
C SER A 53 10.47 4.91 0.18
N THR A 54 9.69 5.98 0.13
CA THR A 54 9.69 6.93 -0.99
C THR A 54 10.92 7.82 -1.02
N THR A 55 11.72 7.80 0.06
CA THR A 55 12.97 8.56 0.22
C THR A 55 14.22 7.70 0.02
N GLU A 56 14.08 6.40 -0.29
CA GLU A 56 15.23 5.55 -0.63
C GLU A 56 15.85 6.02 -1.95
N THR A 57 17.14 6.23 -1.93
CA THR A 57 17.92 6.74 -3.07
C THR A 57 18.79 5.67 -3.75
N ASN A 58 18.97 4.51 -3.12
CA ASN A 58 19.71 3.41 -3.72
C ASN A 58 18.83 2.70 -4.77
N VAL A 59 18.94 3.16 -6.02
CA VAL A 59 18.14 2.67 -7.15
C VAL A 59 18.38 1.18 -7.42
N GLU A 60 19.65 0.72 -7.37
CA GLU A 60 20.01 -0.68 -7.61
C GLU A 60 19.29 -1.61 -6.64
N LYS A 61 19.38 -1.32 -5.35
CA LYS A 61 18.69 -2.05 -4.28
C LYS A 61 17.17 -2.06 -4.47
N VAL A 62 16.58 -0.91 -4.87
CA VAL A 62 15.14 -0.81 -5.12
C VAL A 62 14.74 -1.68 -6.32
N ILE A 63 15.51 -1.67 -7.40
CA ILE A 63 15.22 -2.50 -8.59
C ILE A 63 15.36 -3.99 -8.25
N GLU A 64 16.42 -4.39 -7.58
CA GLU A 64 16.63 -5.78 -7.19
C GLU A 64 15.45 -6.33 -6.36
N GLN A 65 15.04 -5.60 -5.31
CA GLN A 65 14.03 -6.09 -4.37
C GLN A 65 12.60 -5.89 -4.86
N ASN A 66 12.30 -4.76 -5.51
CA ASN A 66 10.93 -4.42 -5.89
C ASN A 66 10.54 -4.89 -7.30
N TYR A 67 11.51 -5.04 -8.21
CA TYR A 67 11.24 -5.44 -9.58
C TYR A 67 11.76 -6.84 -9.89
N ASP A 68 13.07 -7.09 -9.76
CA ASP A 68 13.65 -8.37 -10.20
C ASP A 68 13.12 -9.55 -9.37
N PHE A 69 13.05 -9.40 -8.05
CA PHE A 69 12.48 -10.43 -7.20
C PHE A 69 10.97 -10.62 -7.46
N SER A 70 10.21 -9.53 -7.60
CA SER A 70 8.78 -9.61 -7.91
C SER A 70 8.52 -10.30 -9.24
N ARG A 71 9.32 -9.99 -10.26
CA ARG A 71 9.27 -10.62 -11.57
C ARG A 71 9.58 -12.11 -11.49
N TRP A 72 10.64 -12.47 -10.78
CA TRP A 72 11.01 -13.87 -10.59
C TRP A 72 9.89 -14.65 -9.89
N LEU A 73 9.33 -14.10 -8.80
CA LEU A 73 8.28 -14.73 -8.02
C LEU A 73 6.99 -14.93 -8.85
N LEU A 74 6.60 -13.92 -9.62
CA LEU A 74 5.45 -14.02 -10.54
C LEU A 74 5.65 -15.12 -11.58
N MET A 75 6.86 -15.26 -12.14
CA MET A 75 7.18 -16.34 -13.09
C MET A 75 7.11 -17.72 -12.43
N GLN A 76 7.52 -17.87 -11.16
CA GLN A 76 7.34 -19.12 -10.42
C GLN A 76 5.84 -19.43 -10.23
N CYS A 77 5.02 -18.44 -9.89
CA CYS A 77 3.57 -18.60 -9.76
C CYS A 77 2.94 -19.06 -11.07
N HIS A 78 3.31 -18.45 -12.20
CA HIS A 78 2.84 -18.87 -13.51
C HIS A 78 3.22 -20.33 -13.85
N THR A 79 4.51 -20.68 -13.64
CA THR A 79 5.01 -22.04 -13.93
C THR A 79 4.28 -23.11 -13.13
N HIS A 80 3.82 -22.79 -11.93
CA HIS A 80 3.20 -23.77 -11.02
C HIS A 80 1.68 -23.57 -10.84
N ASN A 81 1.04 -22.75 -11.70
CA ASN A 81 -0.40 -22.46 -11.66
C ASN A 81 -0.89 -21.93 -10.30
N VAL A 82 -0.16 -20.98 -9.71
CA VAL A 82 -0.49 -20.30 -8.46
C VAL A 82 -0.94 -18.87 -8.78
N ASN A 83 -2.08 -18.45 -8.25
CA ASN A 83 -2.58 -17.08 -8.43
C ASN A 83 -1.71 -16.08 -7.68
N PHE A 84 -1.64 -14.85 -8.18
CA PHE A 84 -0.71 -13.84 -7.68
C PHE A 84 -1.38 -12.52 -7.41
N GLN A 85 -1.26 -12.04 -6.17
CA GLN A 85 -1.64 -10.69 -5.78
C GLN A 85 -0.41 -9.88 -5.40
N PHE A 86 -0.35 -8.60 -5.74
CA PHE A 86 0.78 -7.75 -5.40
C PHE A 86 0.40 -6.34 -4.99
N ALA A 87 1.19 -5.80 -4.06
CA ALA A 87 1.10 -4.41 -3.64
C ALA A 87 1.70 -3.48 -4.69
N SER A 88 0.87 -2.68 -5.35
CA SER A 88 1.25 -1.46 -6.07
C SER A 88 1.02 -0.24 -5.17
N SER A 89 1.09 0.96 -5.69
CA SER A 89 1.02 2.18 -4.89
C SER A 89 0.42 3.36 -5.65
N ALA A 90 -0.37 4.17 -4.98
CA ALA A 90 -0.83 5.46 -5.51
C ALA A 90 0.30 6.46 -5.76
N SER A 91 1.52 6.22 -5.23
CA SER A 91 2.69 7.06 -5.51
C SER A 91 3.07 7.12 -7.00
N ILE A 92 2.60 6.16 -7.82
CA ILE A 92 2.82 6.15 -9.26
C ILE A 92 2.10 7.29 -9.98
N TYR A 93 1.01 7.82 -9.42
CA TYR A 93 0.29 8.96 -9.98
C TYR A 93 1.09 10.27 -9.89
N GLY A 94 2.06 10.36 -8.98
CA GLY A 94 2.91 11.52 -8.79
C GLY A 94 2.11 12.76 -8.42
N LEU A 95 2.28 13.85 -9.16
CA LEU A 95 1.54 15.11 -8.97
C LEU A 95 0.25 15.19 -9.80
N GLY A 96 -0.19 14.08 -10.38
CA GLY A 96 -1.45 14.01 -11.12
C GLY A 96 -2.67 14.35 -10.25
N THR A 97 -3.75 14.73 -10.91
CA THR A 97 -5.04 15.04 -10.27
C THR A 97 -6.13 14.05 -10.65
N ASP A 98 -5.87 13.18 -11.60
CA ASP A 98 -6.71 12.08 -12.01
C ASP A 98 -6.13 10.77 -11.45
N PHE A 99 -6.92 10.04 -10.70
CA PHE A 99 -6.52 8.83 -9.97
C PHE A 99 -7.28 7.59 -10.46
N ALA A 100 -7.85 7.60 -11.66
CA ALA A 100 -8.36 6.39 -12.31
C ALA A 100 -7.18 5.45 -12.67
N GLU A 101 -7.43 4.14 -12.75
CA GLU A 101 -6.36 3.17 -13.00
C GLU A 101 -5.75 3.30 -14.40
N ASP A 102 -6.47 3.87 -15.35
CA ASP A 102 -6.03 4.16 -16.74
C ASP A 102 -5.51 5.60 -16.93
N ALA A 103 -5.54 6.43 -15.89
CA ALA A 103 -5.01 7.77 -15.93
C ALA A 103 -3.49 7.80 -16.18
N PRO A 104 -2.97 8.88 -16.78
CA PRO A 104 -1.53 9.07 -16.91
C PRO A 104 -0.81 9.04 -15.55
N VAL A 105 0.31 8.34 -15.48
CA VAL A 105 1.12 8.23 -14.28
C VAL A 105 2.40 9.05 -14.39
N GLN A 106 2.91 9.55 -13.25
CA GLN A 106 4.13 10.35 -13.14
C GLN A 106 4.95 9.92 -11.92
N PRO A 107 5.55 8.71 -11.92
CA PRO A 107 6.35 8.25 -10.79
C PRO A 107 7.52 9.21 -10.52
N MET A 108 7.67 9.69 -9.28
CA MET A 108 8.65 10.73 -8.92
C MET A 108 9.80 10.22 -8.04
N SER A 109 9.78 8.94 -7.64
CA SER A 109 10.83 8.34 -6.79
C SER A 109 11.23 6.98 -7.34
N PRO A 110 12.45 6.47 -6.99
CA PRO A 110 12.85 5.10 -7.35
C PRO A 110 11.81 4.05 -6.93
N TYR A 111 11.23 4.22 -5.74
CA TYR A 111 10.12 3.37 -5.27
C TYR A 111 8.92 3.41 -6.22
N ALA A 112 8.41 4.59 -6.55
CA ALA A 112 7.24 4.71 -7.42
C ALA A 112 7.51 4.15 -8.82
N TRP A 113 8.70 4.39 -9.39
CA TRP A 113 9.13 3.79 -10.65
C TRP A 113 9.20 2.27 -10.59
N SER A 114 9.73 1.69 -9.51
CA SER A 114 9.82 0.23 -9.38
C SER A 114 8.43 -0.42 -9.33
N LYS A 115 7.47 0.20 -8.63
CA LYS A 115 6.08 -0.27 -8.59
C LYS A 115 5.40 -0.18 -9.96
N TRP A 116 5.56 0.93 -10.65
CA TRP A 116 5.03 1.10 -12.01
C TRP A 116 5.64 0.12 -13.01
N LEU A 117 6.94 -0.06 -12.98
CA LEU A 117 7.65 -0.97 -13.87
C LEU A 117 7.16 -2.41 -13.69
N PHE A 118 7.04 -2.87 -12.44
CA PHE A 118 6.53 -4.21 -12.16
C PHE A 118 5.06 -4.37 -12.57
N GLU A 119 4.22 -3.41 -12.28
CA GLU A 119 2.81 -3.41 -12.69
C GLU A 119 2.66 -3.53 -14.20
N ARG A 120 3.42 -2.73 -14.96
CA ARG A 120 3.42 -2.80 -16.43
C ARG A 120 3.90 -4.15 -16.96
N PHE A 121 4.97 -4.68 -16.37
CA PHE A 121 5.47 -6.01 -16.71
C PHE A 121 4.41 -7.07 -16.45
N ALA A 122 3.89 -7.14 -15.23
CA ALA A 122 2.93 -8.14 -14.79
C ALA A 122 1.67 -8.16 -15.68
N MET A 123 1.07 -6.98 -15.96
CA MET A 123 -0.13 -6.88 -16.79
C MET A 123 0.14 -7.22 -18.25
N LYS A 124 1.33 -6.93 -18.77
CA LYS A 124 1.68 -7.24 -20.17
C LYS A 124 1.85 -8.74 -20.39
N ILE A 125 2.50 -9.46 -19.48
CA ILE A 125 2.81 -10.87 -19.68
C ILE A 125 1.67 -11.81 -19.26
N SER A 126 0.77 -11.38 -18.39
CA SER A 126 -0.29 -12.23 -17.84
C SER A 126 -1.59 -12.25 -18.67
N THR A 127 -1.62 -11.60 -19.82
CA THR A 127 -2.85 -11.44 -20.65
C THR A 127 -3.51 -12.77 -21.00
N ASP A 128 -2.72 -13.81 -21.31
CA ASP A 128 -3.19 -15.11 -21.76
C ASP A 128 -2.87 -16.23 -20.74
N TRP A 129 -2.64 -15.89 -19.48
CA TRP A 129 -2.30 -16.86 -18.45
C TRP A 129 -3.55 -17.50 -17.81
N ASN A 130 -3.41 -18.74 -17.36
CA ASN A 130 -4.46 -19.47 -16.65
C ASN A 130 -4.54 -19.13 -15.15
N ILE A 131 -3.67 -18.24 -14.64
CA ILE A 131 -3.70 -17.75 -13.28
C ILE A 131 -4.20 -16.30 -13.24
N PHE A 132 -4.76 -15.90 -12.12
CA PHE A 132 -5.14 -14.51 -11.89
C PHE A 132 -3.96 -13.73 -11.33
N VAL A 133 -3.67 -12.58 -11.96
CA VAL A 133 -2.62 -11.63 -11.54
C VAL A 133 -3.28 -10.31 -11.20
N GLN A 134 -3.33 -9.99 -9.90
CA GLN A 134 -4.12 -8.88 -9.36
C GLN A 134 -3.22 -7.89 -8.62
N GLY A 135 -3.15 -6.68 -9.12
CA GLY A 135 -2.37 -5.59 -8.54
C GLY A 135 -3.25 -4.60 -7.79
N PHE A 136 -2.78 -4.10 -6.66
CA PHE A 136 -3.53 -3.14 -5.86
C PHE A 136 -2.72 -1.89 -5.57
N ARG A 137 -3.19 -0.74 -6.06
CA ARG A 137 -2.61 0.58 -5.80
C ARG A 137 -3.14 1.10 -4.47
N TYR A 138 -2.37 0.91 -3.42
CA TYR A 138 -2.76 1.41 -2.10
C TYR A 138 -2.60 2.93 -2.02
N PHE A 139 -3.65 3.58 -1.50
CA PHE A 139 -3.58 4.96 -1.08
C PHE A 139 -2.94 5.08 0.31
N ASN A 140 -3.21 6.09 1.09
CA ASN A 140 -2.51 6.31 2.36
C ASN A 140 -3.00 5.36 3.46
N VAL A 141 -2.38 4.18 3.56
CA VAL A 141 -2.77 3.15 4.53
C VAL A 141 -2.35 3.54 5.94
N TYR A 142 -3.23 3.30 6.91
CA TYR A 142 -2.97 3.46 8.33
C TYR A 142 -3.57 2.30 9.15
N GLY A 143 -3.04 2.06 10.35
CA GLY A 143 -3.56 1.02 11.25
C GLY A 143 -2.53 0.48 12.24
N PRO A 144 -2.80 -0.65 12.91
CA PRO A 144 -1.88 -1.27 13.86
C PRO A 144 -0.59 -1.76 13.18
N HIS A 145 0.47 -1.95 13.97
CA HIS A 145 1.79 -2.43 13.53
C HIS A 145 2.62 -1.44 12.69
N GLU A 146 2.48 -0.12 12.94
CA GLU A 146 3.31 0.89 12.29
C GLU A 146 4.58 1.27 13.09
N ASP A 147 4.80 0.69 14.27
CA ASP A 147 5.87 1.10 15.22
C ASP A 147 7.27 1.11 14.59
N HIS A 148 7.54 0.16 13.70
CA HIS A 148 8.84 0.01 13.06
C HIS A 148 9.07 0.97 11.87
N LYS A 149 8.06 1.74 11.45
CA LYS A 149 8.13 2.57 10.24
C LYS A 149 8.82 3.93 10.44
N GLY A 150 9.03 4.36 11.68
CA GLY A 150 9.67 5.65 11.98
C GLY A 150 9.02 6.80 11.21
N ASP A 151 9.81 7.54 10.41
CA ASP A 151 9.31 8.67 9.62
C ASP A 151 8.37 8.29 8.47
N GLN A 152 8.31 7.03 8.10
CA GLN A 152 7.39 6.52 7.07
C GLN A 152 6.03 6.08 7.64
N ALA A 153 5.83 6.18 8.97
CA ALA A 153 4.55 5.89 9.59
C ALA A 153 3.47 6.91 9.17
N SER A 154 2.21 6.45 9.18
CA SER A 154 1.08 7.29 8.81
C SER A 154 0.91 8.51 9.73
N PRO A 155 0.22 9.56 9.28
CA PRO A 155 -0.17 10.68 10.13
C PRO A 155 -1.00 10.23 11.34
N TYR A 156 -1.87 9.24 11.17
CA TYR A 156 -2.66 8.66 12.28
C TYR A 156 -1.75 8.16 13.39
N TYR A 157 -0.78 7.31 13.07
CA TYR A 157 0.17 6.77 14.03
C TYR A 157 1.01 7.89 14.70
N LYS A 158 1.56 8.82 13.89
CA LYS A 158 2.39 9.91 14.40
C LYS A 158 1.62 10.85 15.33
N PHE A 159 0.40 11.21 14.97
CA PHE A 159 -0.42 12.11 15.79
C PHE A 159 -0.90 11.41 17.06
N GLU A 160 -1.30 10.13 17.00
CA GLU A 160 -1.61 9.32 18.19
C GLU A 160 -0.42 9.28 19.16
N LYS A 161 0.79 9.06 18.63
CA LYS A 161 2.01 9.02 19.41
C LYS A 161 2.28 10.37 20.07
N GLN A 162 2.26 11.46 19.31
CA GLN A 162 2.47 12.81 19.84
C GLN A 162 1.43 13.16 20.91
N ALA A 163 0.14 12.87 20.67
CA ALA A 163 -0.91 13.14 21.64
C ALA A 163 -0.67 12.42 22.97
N LYS A 164 -0.27 11.14 22.93
CA LYS A 164 -0.02 10.32 24.12
C LYS A 164 1.26 10.72 24.86
N GLU A 165 2.34 11.03 24.13
CA GLU A 165 3.64 11.30 24.74
C GLU A 165 3.80 12.74 25.25
N THR A 166 3.22 13.72 24.54
CA THR A 166 3.45 15.13 24.81
C THR A 166 2.19 15.94 25.09
N GLY A 167 1.02 15.42 24.79
CA GLY A 167 -0.24 16.17 24.82
C GLY A 167 -0.36 17.25 23.74
N VAL A 168 0.57 17.26 22.75
CA VAL A 168 0.60 18.27 21.68
C VAL A 168 0.86 17.58 20.34
N ILE A 169 -0.02 17.82 19.37
CA ILE A 169 0.13 17.36 17.98
C ILE A 169 0.63 18.53 17.15
N LYS A 170 1.81 18.37 16.54
CA LYS A 170 2.40 19.37 15.65
C LYS A 170 2.06 19.04 14.20
N ILE A 171 1.44 20.00 13.52
CA ILE A 171 1.11 19.93 12.09
C ILE A 171 1.69 21.13 11.36
N PHE A 172 1.89 20.98 10.06
CA PHE A 172 2.33 22.11 9.26
C PHE A 172 1.21 23.15 9.07
N GLU A 173 1.60 24.42 8.96
CA GLU A 173 0.71 25.47 8.47
C GLU A 173 0.10 25.05 7.13
N ASP A 174 -1.12 25.51 6.84
CA ASP A 174 -1.90 25.12 5.66
C ASP A 174 -2.26 23.63 5.57
N SER A 175 -2.17 22.85 6.65
CA SER A 175 -2.51 21.40 6.67
C SER A 175 -3.98 21.11 6.34
N ASP A 176 -4.85 22.09 6.42
CA ASP A 176 -6.24 22.07 5.92
C ASP A 176 -6.33 21.91 4.39
N LYS A 177 -5.30 22.38 3.65
CA LYS A 177 -5.22 22.34 2.18
C LYS A 177 -4.55 21.09 1.62
N TYR A 178 -3.97 20.26 2.46
CA TYR A 178 -3.32 19.00 2.06
C TYR A 178 -4.22 17.83 2.41
N LEU A 179 -4.79 17.21 1.37
CA LEU A 179 -5.77 16.15 1.51
C LEU A 179 -5.23 14.80 1.01
N ARG A 180 -5.55 13.74 1.74
CA ARG A 180 -5.21 12.36 1.37
C ARG A 180 -6.42 11.46 1.53
N ASP A 181 -6.51 10.46 0.68
CA ASP A 181 -7.37 9.31 0.91
C ASP A 181 -6.67 8.37 1.90
N PHE A 182 -7.05 8.47 3.16
CA PHE A 182 -6.55 7.60 4.22
C PHE A 182 -7.41 6.35 4.29
N VAL A 183 -6.79 5.19 4.10
CA VAL A 183 -7.47 3.90 4.07
C VAL A 183 -7.04 3.02 5.26
N PRO A 184 -7.98 2.49 6.06
CA PRO A 184 -7.64 1.57 7.14
C PRO A 184 -7.08 0.26 6.56
N VAL A 185 -6.08 -0.31 7.23
CA VAL A 185 -5.38 -1.53 6.76
C VAL A 185 -6.32 -2.72 6.66
N GLU A 186 -7.36 -2.77 7.48
CA GLU A 186 -8.40 -3.80 7.45
C GLU A 186 -9.12 -3.83 6.09
N LYS A 187 -9.32 -2.67 5.45
CA LYS A 187 -9.89 -2.60 4.10
C LYS A 187 -8.94 -3.17 3.05
N ILE A 188 -7.63 -2.97 3.21
CA ILE A 188 -6.64 -3.61 2.33
C ILE A 188 -6.76 -5.13 2.41
N VAL A 189 -6.77 -5.66 3.64
CA VAL A 189 -6.90 -7.10 3.91
C VAL A 189 -8.20 -7.67 3.34
N ASP A 190 -9.34 -7.01 3.61
CA ASP A 190 -10.66 -7.42 3.11
C ASP A 190 -10.71 -7.49 1.57
N VAL A 191 -10.18 -6.48 0.89
CA VAL A 191 -10.14 -6.47 -0.58
C VAL A 191 -9.30 -7.63 -1.12
N HIS A 192 -8.12 -7.89 -0.56
CA HIS A 192 -7.29 -9.02 -0.98
C HIS A 192 -8.04 -10.36 -0.89
N GLN A 193 -8.72 -10.60 0.23
CA GLN A 193 -9.47 -11.84 0.43
C GLN A 193 -10.70 -11.95 -0.50
N ARG A 194 -11.45 -10.88 -0.71
CA ARG A 194 -12.60 -10.85 -1.62
C ARG A 194 -12.17 -11.10 -3.07
N PHE A 195 -11.00 -10.63 -3.46
CA PHE A 195 -10.48 -10.83 -4.81
C PHE A 195 -10.10 -12.27 -5.15
N TRP A 196 -10.05 -13.18 -4.19
CA TRP A 196 -9.93 -14.61 -4.49
C TRP A 196 -11.15 -15.17 -5.27
N GLY A 197 -12.32 -14.54 -5.14
CA GLY A 197 -13.51 -14.86 -5.90
C GLY A 197 -13.61 -14.12 -7.25
N VAL A 198 -12.67 -13.26 -7.59
CA VAL A 198 -12.67 -12.48 -8.82
C VAL A 198 -11.80 -13.14 -9.88
N SER A 199 -12.44 -13.68 -10.93
CA SER A 199 -11.77 -14.35 -12.05
C SER A 199 -11.29 -13.34 -13.11
N GLU A 200 -10.53 -12.33 -12.70
CA GLU A 200 -9.99 -11.27 -13.56
C GLU A 200 -8.57 -10.91 -13.14
N SER A 201 -7.69 -10.76 -14.13
CA SER A 201 -6.37 -10.15 -13.95
C SER A 201 -6.46 -8.64 -14.22
N GLY A 202 -5.81 -7.84 -13.38
CA GLY A 202 -5.87 -6.39 -13.56
C GLY A 202 -5.25 -5.63 -12.40
N VAL A 203 -5.48 -4.31 -12.42
CA VAL A 203 -5.03 -3.41 -11.35
C VAL A 203 -6.21 -2.60 -10.84
N TRP A 204 -6.28 -2.43 -9.52
CA TRP A 204 -7.34 -1.69 -8.85
C TRP A 204 -6.78 -0.76 -7.78
N ASN A 205 -7.37 0.41 -7.66
CA ASN A 205 -7.12 1.30 -6.54
C ASN A 205 -7.77 0.77 -5.26
N ILE A 206 -7.05 0.86 -4.13
CA ILE A 206 -7.63 0.65 -2.82
C ILE A 206 -7.47 1.93 -1.99
N GLY A 207 -8.58 2.57 -1.74
CA GLY A 207 -8.76 3.77 -0.93
C GLY A 207 -10.16 3.77 -0.33
N THR A 208 -10.58 4.91 0.18
CA THR A 208 -11.94 5.14 0.68
C THR A 208 -12.80 5.93 -0.31
N GLY A 209 -12.18 6.56 -1.32
CA GLY A 209 -12.84 7.52 -2.21
C GLY A 209 -13.17 8.84 -1.52
N ARG A 210 -12.57 9.11 -0.36
CA ARG A 210 -12.78 10.33 0.43
C ARG A 210 -11.45 10.91 0.86
N ALA A 211 -11.15 12.11 0.38
CA ALA A 211 -9.95 12.83 0.78
C ALA A 211 -10.20 13.60 2.09
N THR A 212 -9.32 13.42 3.06
CA THR A 212 -9.37 14.07 4.38
C THR A 212 -8.10 14.89 4.58
N SER A 213 -8.19 16.09 5.17
CA SER A 213 -7.03 16.92 5.45
C SER A 213 -6.21 16.39 6.64
N PHE A 214 -4.90 16.67 6.63
CA PHE A 214 -4.05 16.36 7.79
C PHE A 214 -4.54 17.08 9.05
N GLU A 215 -5.04 18.30 8.93
CA GLU A 215 -5.62 19.03 10.05
C GLU A 215 -6.85 18.32 10.62
N SER A 216 -7.76 17.83 9.78
CA SER A 216 -8.94 17.09 10.25
C SER A 216 -8.56 15.84 11.02
N VAL A 217 -7.53 15.09 10.55
CA VAL A 217 -7.01 13.91 11.27
C VAL A 217 -6.38 14.33 12.61
N ALA A 218 -5.58 15.38 12.63
CA ALA A 218 -4.95 15.87 13.85
C ALA A 218 -5.98 16.32 14.90
N ARG A 219 -7.00 17.07 14.48
CA ARG A 219 -8.08 17.51 15.39
C ARG A 219 -8.86 16.34 15.95
N MET A 220 -9.25 15.38 15.12
CA MET A 220 -9.96 14.18 15.56
C MET A 220 -9.15 13.41 16.64
N ILE A 221 -7.85 13.27 16.45
CA ILE A 221 -6.98 12.59 17.41
C ILE A 221 -6.77 13.47 18.66
N ALA A 222 -6.62 14.77 18.49
CA ALA A 222 -6.50 15.71 19.61
C ALA A 222 -7.73 15.65 20.52
N ASP A 223 -8.93 15.69 19.94
CA ASP A 223 -10.19 15.59 20.69
C ASP A 223 -10.30 14.26 21.46
N LYS A 224 -9.90 13.14 20.82
CA LYS A 224 -9.88 11.81 21.45
C LYS A 224 -8.97 11.74 22.70
N HIS A 225 -7.83 12.43 22.67
CA HIS A 225 -6.81 12.36 23.72
C HIS A 225 -6.74 13.59 24.62
N GLY A 226 -7.57 14.60 24.40
CA GLY A 226 -7.48 15.88 25.12
C GLY A 226 -6.18 16.64 24.82
N ALA A 227 -5.57 16.40 23.66
CA ALA A 227 -4.32 17.03 23.23
C ALA A 227 -4.59 18.39 22.55
N LYS A 228 -3.53 19.20 22.42
CA LYS A 228 -3.58 20.47 21.68
C LYS A 228 -3.00 20.27 20.27
N VAL A 229 -3.51 21.03 19.31
CA VAL A 229 -2.93 21.11 17.97
C VAL A 229 -2.10 22.39 17.86
N GLU A 230 -0.85 22.27 17.45
CA GLU A 230 0.13 23.34 17.26
C GLU A 230 0.57 23.38 15.80
N TYR A 231 0.60 24.59 15.23
CA TYR A 231 1.03 24.79 13.84
C TYR A 231 2.49 25.16 13.78
N ILE A 232 3.22 24.51 12.87
CA ILE A 232 4.64 24.79 12.63
C ILE A 232 4.86 25.11 11.15
N PRO A 233 5.84 25.95 10.79
CA PRO A 233 6.18 26.24 9.40
C PRO A 233 6.56 24.98 8.63
N MET A 234 6.07 24.83 7.40
CA MET A 234 6.51 23.76 6.52
C MET A 234 7.87 24.11 5.92
N PRO A 235 8.88 23.23 6.01
CA PRO A 235 10.17 23.46 5.37
C PRO A 235 10.04 23.63 3.84
N ASP A 236 10.78 24.56 3.25
CA ASP A 236 10.72 24.84 1.80
C ASP A 236 11.08 23.62 0.93
N SER A 237 11.98 22.76 1.42
CA SER A 237 12.36 21.51 0.76
C SER A 237 11.20 20.54 0.64
N VAL A 238 10.31 20.54 1.61
CA VAL A 238 9.09 19.70 1.62
C VAL A 238 8.01 20.33 0.75
N LYS A 239 7.80 21.65 0.88
CA LYS A 239 6.72 22.39 0.22
C LYS A 239 6.73 22.28 -1.32
N LYS A 240 7.93 22.26 -1.93
CA LYS A 240 8.10 22.20 -3.39
C LYS A 240 7.62 20.91 -4.04
N GLN A 241 7.63 19.79 -3.30
CA GLN A 241 7.30 18.46 -3.80
C GLN A 241 6.04 17.87 -3.14
N TYR A 242 5.40 18.66 -2.27
CA TYR A 242 4.30 18.15 -1.47
C TYR A 242 3.02 18.10 -2.30
N GLN A 243 2.54 16.90 -2.60
CA GLN A 243 1.29 16.69 -3.30
C GLN A 243 0.13 17.25 -2.46
N LYS A 244 -0.73 18.07 -3.08
CA LYS A 244 -1.83 18.73 -2.37
C LYS A 244 -3.03 17.83 -2.16
N TYR A 245 -3.28 16.92 -3.10
CA TYR A 245 -4.50 16.13 -3.11
C TYR A 245 -4.25 14.72 -3.65
N THR A 246 -4.77 13.69 -2.96
CA THR A 246 -4.93 12.34 -3.50
C THR A 246 -6.25 11.76 -3.03
N CYS A 247 -6.99 11.13 -3.95
CA CYS A 247 -8.24 10.45 -3.65
C CYS A 247 -8.43 9.31 -4.66
N ALA A 248 -8.67 8.11 -4.20
CA ALA A 248 -8.88 6.96 -5.07
C ALA A 248 -10.15 7.13 -5.90
N ASP A 249 -10.04 6.95 -7.22
CA ASP A 249 -11.20 6.57 -8.01
C ASP A 249 -11.45 5.08 -7.77
N LEU A 250 -12.61 4.76 -7.24
CA LEU A 250 -13.01 3.40 -6.90
C LEU A 250 -13.97 2.78 -7.93
N THR A 251 -14.23 3.45 -9.03
CA THR A 251 -15.20 3.02 -10.07
C THR A 251 -14.92 1.60 -10.55
N ARG A 252 -13.65 1.26 -10.75
CA ARG A 252 -13.25 -0.08 -11.18
C ARG A 252 -13.43 -1.13 -10.08
N LEU A 253 -13.05 -0.81 -8.84
CA LEU A 253 -13.21 -1.69 -7.68
C LEU A 253 -14.68 -1.96 -7.38
N GLN A 254 -15.52 -0.94 -7.48
CA GLN A 254 -16.96 -1.03 -7.21
C GLN A 254 -17.75 -1.89 -8.21
N LYS A 255 -17.18 -2.20 -9.38
CA LYS A 255 -17.79 -3.18 -10.32
C LYS A 255 -17.81 -4.60 -9.75
N HIS A 256 -16.87 -4.92 -8.87
CA HIS A 256 -16.79 -6.24 -8.24
C HIS A 256 -17.51 -6.28 -6.88
N PHE A 257 -17.51 -5.17 -6.13
CA PHE A 257 -18.04 -5.14 -4.78
C PHE A 257 -18.70 -3.80 -4.46
N ASN A 258 -19.85 -3.84 -3.79
CA ASN A 258 -20.40 -2.65 -3.14
C ASN A 258 -19.52 -2.30 -1.92
N ILE A 259 -18.44 -1.58 -2.16
CA ILE A 259 -17.53 -1.10 -1.12
C ILE A 259 -17.88 0.37 -0.87
N THR A 260 -18.57 0.60 0.24
CA THR A 260 -18.83 1.96 0.77
C THR A 260 -17.73 2.36 1.77
#